data_35e84a8666c1c89288875ca56ca8a7b3
#
_entry.id   35e84a8666c1c89288875ca56ca8a7b3
#
_cell.length_a   1.000
_cell.length_b   1.000
_cell.length_c   1.000
_cell.angle_alpha   90.00
_cell.angle_beta   90.00
_cell.angle_gamma   90.00
#
_symmetry.space_group_name_H-M   'P 1'
#
loop_
_entity.id
_entity.type
_entity.pdbx_description
1 polymer ?
#
loop_
_entity_poly.entity_id
_entity_poly.type
_entity_poly.pdbx_seq_one_letter_code
_entity_poly.pdbx_strand_id
1 'polypeptide(L)'
;MARKLTAWLSIGSTYTYLTALRLEQVIARHEVDFLIKPISIRSIMKEMDNSPFPPSKPEKVRYMWRDIERRAAGYGLPAPKVPTPYPLTHFDRATLFGVVMVNQGQYIEYLRETYSSWFLNGHEAGSTENLIHCCNR
;
A
#
# COMPACT_ATOMS: atom_id res chain seq x y z
N MET A 1 16.24 25.70 -1.66
CA MET A 1 15.36 25.11 -2.69
C MET A 1 15.02 23.67 -2.29
N ALA A 2 13.75 23.36 -2.14
CA ALA A 2 13.30 21.99 -1.86
C ALA A 2 13.68 21.05 -3.01
N ARG A 3 14.16 19.85 -2.68
CA ARG A 3 14.44 18.81 -3.69
C ARG A 3 13.14 18.20 -4.18
N LYS A 4 12.99 18.07 -5.49
CA LYS A 4 11.84 17.40 -6.10
C LYS A 4 12.02 15.90 -6.04
N LEU A 5 11.02 15.20 -5.49
CA LEU A 5 10.96 13.74 -5.41
C LEU A 5 9.66 13.25 -6.02
N THR A 6 9.75 12.43 -7.05
CA THR A 6 8.57 11.76 -7.63
C THR A 6 8.47 10.35 -7.08
N ALA A 7 7.34 10.03 -6.46
CA ALA A 7 7.02 8.70 -5.96
C ALA A 7 6.01 8.02 -6.86
N TRP A 8 6.40 6.91 -7.45
CA TRP A 8 5.54 6.01 -8.20
C TRP A 8 4.97 4.97 -7.23
N LEU A 9 3.71 5.13 -6.83
CA LEU A 9 3.09 4.34 -5.78
C LEU A 9 1.98 3.47 -6.32
N SER A 10 1.91 2.23 -5.84
CA SER A 10 0.90 1.25 -6.23
C SER A 10 0.22 0.66 -5.00
N ILE A 11 -1.09 0.55 -5.06
CA ILE A 11 -1.85 -0.25 -4.11
C ILE A 11 -1.79 -1.71 -4.58
N GLY A 12 -1.34 -2.61 -3.71
CA GLY A 12 -1.25 -4.04 -4.02
C GLY A 12 0.07 -4.69 -3.65
N SER A 13 1.15 -3.93 -3.53
CA SER A 13 2.39 -4.43 -2.94
C SER A 13 2.26 -4.51 -1.42
N THR A 14 2.51 -5.68 -0.86
CA THR A 14 2.40 -5.90 0.60
C THR A 14 3.43 -5.09 1.39
N TYR A 15 4.64 -4.94 0.88
CA TYR A 15 5.69 -4.13 1.51
C TYR A 15 5.38 -2.63 1.54
N THR A 16 4.50 -2.15 0.68
CA THR A 16 4.06 -0.75 0.70
C THR A 16 3.32 -0.39 1.99
N TYR A 17 2.81 -1.37 2.76
CA TYR A 17 2.29 -1.16 4.10
C TYR A 17 3.25 -0.36 4.99
N LEU A 18 4.53 -0.72 4.98
CA LEU A 18 5.56 -0.05 5.76
C LEU A 18 5.78 1.40 5.33
N THR A 19 5.66 1.68 4.04
CA THR A 19 5.73 3.03 3.49
C THR A 19 4.47 3.81 3.82
N ALA A 20 3.30 3.22 3.63
CA ALA A 20 2.00 3.86 3.82
C ALA A 20 1.83 4.45 5.22
N LEU A 21 2.26 3.71 6.25
CA LEU A 21 2.14 4.15 7.64
C LEU A 21 3.23 5.14 8.09
N ARG A 22 4.28 5.37 7.29
CA ARG A 22 5.42 6.22 7.65
C ARG A 22 5.57 7.45 6.77
N LEU A 23 4.98 7.42 5.57
CA LEU A 23 5.25 8.38 4.51
C LEU A 23 5.03 9.83 4.95
N GLU A 24 3.93 10.10 5.62
CA GLU A 24 3.59 11.45 6.12
C GLU A 24 4.67 11.99 7.06
N GLN A 25 5.13 11.18 8.02
CA GLN A 25 6.18 11.57 8.96
C GLN A 25 7.53 11.77 8.27
N VAL A 26 7.85 10.93 7.27
CA VAL A 26 9.09 11.05 6.51
C VAL A 26 9.10 12.34 5.71
N ILE A 27 8.00 12.67 5.02
CA ILE A 27 7.88 13.92 4.26
C ILE A 27 8.00 15.13 5.19
N ALA A 28 7.33 15.09 6.36
CA ALA A 28 7.37 16.20 7.33
C ALA A 28 8.78 16.45 7.91
N ARG A 29 9.63 15.42 7.97
CA ARG A 29 11.02 15.56 8.47
C ARG A 29 12.01 16.06 7.43
N HIS A 30 11.64 16.01 6.17
CA HIS A 30 12.52 16.38 5.06
C HIS A 30 11.85 17.45 4.19
N GLU A 31 12.55 18.51 3.93
CA GLU A 31 12.08 19.59 3.04
C GLU A 31 12.14 19.12 1.57
N VAL A 32 11.15 18.34 1.15
CA VAL A 32 11.03 17.82 -0.22
C VAL A 32 9.73 18.27 -0.87
N ASP A 33 9.81 18.63 -2.13
CA ASP A 33 8.65 18.81 -3.01
C ASP A 33 8.25 17.42 -3.53
N PHE A 34 7.19 16.86 -2.96
CA PHE A 34 6.81 15.46 -3.14
C PHE A 34 5.67 15.32 -4.15
N LEU A 35 5.98 14.77 -5.32
CA LEU A 35 5.00 14.49 -6.37
C LEU A 35 4.62 13.00 -6.36
N ILE A 36 3.34 12.72 -6.25
CA ILE A 36 2.82 11.36 -6.26
C ILE A 36 2.26 11.02 -7.64
N LYS A 37 2.68 9.87 -8.17
CA LYS A 37 2.17 9.28 -9.42
C LYS A 37 1.68 7.86 -9.15
N PRO A 38 0.37 7.65 -9.07
CA PRO A 38 -0.18 6.30 -8.93
C PRO A 38 0.10 5.45 -10.16
N ILE A 39 0.53 4.21 -9.92
CA ILE A 39 0.75 3.21 -10.96
C ILE A 39 0.09 1.89 -10.58
N SER A 40 -0.17 1.04 -11.56
CA SER A 40 -0.57 -0.35 -11.33
C SER A 40 0.63 -1.27 -11.52
N ILE A 41 1.35 -1.57 -10.43
CA ILE A 41 2.48 -2.52 -10.48
C ILE A 41 2.00 -3.91 -10.87
N ARG A 42 0.76 -4.29 -10.55
CA ARG A 42 0.17 -5.57 -10.92
C ARG A 42 0.02 -5.72 -12.44
N SER A 43 -0.43 -4.67 -13.12
CA SER A 43 -0.52 -4.67 -14.58
C SER A 43 0.86 -4.83 -15.22
N ILE A 44 1.85 -4.09 -14.74
CA ILE A 44 3.23 -4.20 -15.21
C ILE A 44 3.79 -5.62 -14.98
N MET A 45 3.60 -6.17 -13.78
CA MET A 45 4.06 -7.52 -13.45
C MET A 45 3.38 -8.58 -14.32
N LYS A 46 2.09 -8.41 -14.60
CA LYS A 46 1.34 -9.33 -15.49
C LYS A 46 1.91 -9.32 -16.91
N GLU A 47 2.22 -8.15 -17.45
CA GLU A 47 2.87 -8.03 -18.77
C GLU A 47 4.27 -8.66 -18.80
N MET A 48 4.96 -8.67 -17.67
CA MET A 48 6.29 -9.27 -17.52
C MET A 48 6.26 -10.75 -17.12
N ASP A 49 5.08 -11.38 -17.04
CA ASP A 49 4.90 -12.75 -16.52
C ASP A 49 5.57 -12.96 -15.15
N ASN A 50 5.46 -11.97 -14.27
CA ASN A 50 6.09 -11.97 -12.95
C ASN A 50 5.06 -12.00 -11.82
N SER A 51 5.22 -12.97 -10.92
CA SER A 51 4.45 -13.07 -9.68
C SER A 51 5.41 -13.32 -8.52
N PRO A 52 5.84 -12.27 -7.79
CA PRO A 52 6.92 -12.39 -6.78
C PRO A 52 6.57 -13.32 -5.62
N PHE A 53 5.30 -13.34 -5.20
CA PHE A 53 4.81 -14.15 -4.07
C PHE A 53 3.56 -14.93 -4.47
N PRO A 54 3.68 -15.92 -5.39
CA PRO A 54 2.52 -16.65 -5.86
C PRO A 54 1.96 -17.55 -4.75
N PRO A 55 0.62 -17.71 -4.67
CA PRO A 55 -0.01 -18.62 -3.70
C PRO A 55 0.47 -20.07 -3.81
N SER A 56 0.95 -20.48 -4.99
CA SER A 56 1.56 -21.79 -5.24
C SER A 56 2.88 -22.03 -4.50
N LYS A 57 3.47 -20.98 -3.92
CA LYS A 57 4.70 -21.05 -3.11
C LYS A 57 4.41 -20.57 -1.67
N PRO A 58 3.70 -21.35 -0.85
CA PRO A 58 3.22 -20.92 0.46
C PRO A 58 4.35 -20.54 1.43
N GLU A 59 5.51 -21.19 1.34
CA GLU A 59 6.66 -20.86 2.18
C GLU A 59 7.19 -19.44 1.88
N LYS A 60 7.20 -19.05 0.61
CA LYS A 60 7.63 -17.72 0.21
C LYS A 60 6.63 -16.64 0.67
N VAL A 61 5.34 -16.93 0.61
CA VAL A 61 4.29 -16.05 1.12
C VAL A 61 4.39 -15.91 2.64
N ARG A 62 4.62 -17.01 3.35
CA ARG A 62 4.82 -17.00 4.81
C ARG A 62 6.05 -16.18 5.21
N TYR A 63 7.15 -16.33 4.48
CA TYR A 63 8.35 -15.54 4.69
C TYR A 63 8.08 -14.04 4.49
N MET A 64 7.38 -13.67 3.44
CA MET A 64 6.97 -12.28 3.18
C MET A 64 6.23 -11.66 4.38
N TRP A 65 5.21 -12.35 4.90
CA TRP A 65 4.46 -11.86 6.07
C TRP A 65 5.35 -11.70 7.29
N ARG A 66 6.21 -12.69 7.54
CA ARG A 66 7.12 -12.66 8.67
C ARG A 66 8.15 -11.51 8.57
N ASP A 67 8.64 -11.24 7.37
CA ASP A 67 9.56 -10.11 7.14
C ASP A 67 8.86 -8.76 7.35
N ILE A 68 7.63 -8.62 6.88
CA ILE A 68 6.84 -7.40 7.10
C ILE A 68 6.57 -7.18 8.59
N GLU A 69 6.20 -8.22 9.34
CA GLU A 69 6.01 -8.14 10.80
C GLU A 69 7.27 -7.63 11.52
N ARG A 70 8.42 -8.21 11.20
CA ARG A 70 9.69 -7.80 11.81
C ARG A 70 10.07 -6.36 11.47
N ARG A 71 9.88 -5.95 10.23
CA ARG A 71 10.15 -4.57 9.79
C ARG A 71 9.18 -3.59 10.43
N ALA A 72 7.90 -3.92 10.52
CA ALA A 72 6.90 -3.12 11.21
C ALA A 72 7.30 -2.89 12.67
N ALA A 73 7.69 -3.95 13.39
CA ALA A 73 8.18 -3.86 14.76
C ALA A 73 9.41 -2.94 14.86
N GLY A 74 10.37 -3.05 13.95
CA GLY A 74 11.56 -2.20 13.91
C GLY A 74 11.24 -0.71 13.67
N TYR A 75 10.13 -0.40 13.03
CA TYR A 75 9.66 0.97 12.82
C TYR A 75 8.65 1.45 13.87
N GLY A 76 8.30 0.63 14.86
CA GLY A 76 7.26 0.95 15.83
C GLY A 76 5.85 0.99 15.22
N LEU A 77 5.62 0.26 14.14
CA LEU A 77 4.32 0.15 13.47
C LEU A 77 3.54 -1.06 13.96
N PRO A 78 2.20 -1.04 13.87
CA PRO A 78 1.39 -2.22 14.17
C PRO A 78 1.80 -3.41 13.29
N ALA A 79 1.83 -4.60 13.86
CA ALA A 79 2.01 -5.82 13.09
C ALA A 79 0.77 -6.13 12.24
N PRO A 80 0.92 -6.58 10.99
CA PRO A 80 -0.20 -7.04 10.20
C PRO A 80 -0.96 -8.17 10.91
N LYS A 81 -2.28 -8.18 10.81
CA LYS A 81 -3.12 -9.29 11.28
C LYS A 81 -3.22 -10.35 10.20
N VAL A 82 -2.33 -11.33 10.27
CA VAL A 82 -2.26 -12.43 9.30
C VAL A 82 -3.20 -13.57 9.73
N PRO A 83 -3.92 -14.24 8.79
CA PRO A 83 -3.92 -14.00 7.35
C PRO A 83 -4.69 -12.74 6.94
N THR A 84 -4.07 -11.94 6.09
CA THR A 84 -4.72 -10.81 5.41
C THR A 84 -5.22 -11.26 4.03
N PRO A 85 -6.30 -10.68 3.48
CA PRO A 85 -6.70 -10.96 2.10
C PRO A 85 -5.54 -10.77 1.13
N TYR A 86 -5.11 -11.84 0.49
CA TYR A 86 -3.97 -11.85 -0.45
C TYR A 86 -4.06 -13.09 -1.35
N PRO A 87 -3.77 -12.97 -2.65
CA PRO A 87 -3.51 -11.74 -3.41
C PRO A 87 -4.77 -10.86 -3.58
N LEU A 88 -4.57 -9.58 -3.91
CA LEU A 88 -5.68 -8.67 -4.14
C LEU A 88 -6.48 -9.06 -5.40
N THR A 89 -7.81 -9.00 -5.30
CA THR A 89 -8.75 -9.17 -6.41
C THR A 89 -9.31 -7.84 -6.92
N HIS A 90 -9.28 -6.79 -6.09
CA HIS A 90 -9.82 -5.46 -6.38
C HIS A 90 -8.74 -4.38 -6.58
N PHE A 91 -7.53 -4.76 -6.98
CA PHE A 91 -6.41 -3.83 -7.09
C PHE A 91 -6.66 -2.71 -8.13
N ASP A 92 -7.43 -2.97 -9.19
CA ASP A 92 -7.79 -1.94 -10.19
C ASP A 92 -8.64 -0.85 -9.56
N ARG A 93 -9.66 -1.20 -8.78
CA ARG A 93 -10.50 -0.23 -8.06
C ARG A 93 -9.67 0.58 -7.06
N ALA A 94 -8.79 -0.07 -6.32
CA ALA A 94 -7.91 0.60 -5.37
C ALA A 94 -7.00 1.62 -6.07
N THR A 95 -6.42 1.25 -7.20
CA THR A 95 -5.53 2.12 -7.98
C THR A 95 -6.29 3.30 -8.59
N LEU A 96 -7.46 3.06 -9.21
CA LEU A 96 -8.28 4.11 -9.80
C LEU A 96 -8.80 5.10 -8.75
N PHE A 97 -9.21 4.61 -7.59
CA PHE A 97 -9.58 5.48 -6.47
C PHE A 97 -8.40 6.34 -6.00
N GLY A 98 -7.20 5.76 -6.00
CA GLY A 98 -5.96 6.50 -5.72
C GLY A 98 -5.71 7.66 -6.69
N VAL A 99 -6.02 7.51 -7.98
CA VAL A 99 -5.92 8.60 -8.96
C VAL A 99 -6.87 9.75 -8.60
N VAL A 100 -8.10 9.43 -8.18
CA VAL A 100 -9.06 10.44 -7.70
C VAL A 100 -8.49 11.17 -6.48
N MET A 101 -7.91 10.43 -5.54
CA MET A 101 -7.34 11.00 -4.32
C MET A 101 -6.12 11.90 -4.58
N VAL A 102 -5.31 11.59 -5.59
CA VAL A 102 -4.22 12.50 -6.03
C VAL A 102 -4.80 13.83 -6.50
N ASN A 103 -5.85 13.80 -7.33
CA ASN A 103 -6.48 15.01 -7.85
C ASN A 103 -7.12 15.87 -6.75
N GLN A 104 -7.48 15.25 -5.61
CA GLN A 104 -8.02 15.92 -4.43
C GLN A 104 -6.95 16.31 -3.40
N GLY A 105 -5.68 15.98 -3.63
CA GLY A 105 -4.59 16.21 -2.68
C GLY A 105 -4.64 15.33 -1.42
N GLN A 106 -5.34 14.19 -1.46
CA GLN A 106 -5.61 13.32 -0.30
C GLN A 106 -4.99 11.91 -0.46
N TYR A 107 -4.05 11.73 -1.38
CA TYR A 107 -3.51 10.39 -1.65
C TYR A 107 -2.74 9.79 -0.47
N ILE A 108 -1.97 10.56 0.27
CA ILE A 108 -1.17 10.05 1.40
C ILE A 108 -2.09 9.51 2.49
N GLU A 109 -3.16 10.24 2.80
CA GLU A 109 -4.17 9.79 3.75
C GLU A 109 -4.89 8.54 3.26
N TYR A 110 -5.32 8.52 2.00
CA TYR A 110 -5.89 7.33 1.37
C TYR A 110 -4.95 6.13 1.42
N LEU A 111 -3.67 6.32 1.10
CA LEU A 111 -2.67 5.26 1.16
C LEU A 111 -2.57 4.66 2.56
N ARG A 112 -2.50 5.51 3.59
CA ARG A 112 -2.47 5.08 4.99
C ARG A 112 -3.73 4.31 5.38
N GLU A 113 -4.90 4.86 5.09
CA GLU A 113 -6.18 4.28 5.48
C GLU A 113 -6.50 2.97 4.74
N THR A 114 -6.22 2.90 3.44
CA THR A 114 -6.46 1.67 2.68
C THR A 114 -5.59 0.51 3.17
N TYR A 115 -4.31 0.77 3.50
CA TYR A 115 -3.43 -0.27 4.05
C TYR A 115 -3.76 -0.62 5.50
N SER A 116 -4.15 0.36 6.32
CA SER A 116 -4.60 0.09 7.69
C SER A 116 -5.85 -0.78 7.71
N SER A 117 -6.84 -0.45 6.90
CA SER A 117 -8.07 -1.23 6.76
C SER A 117 -7.79 -2.64 6.23
N TRP A 118 -6.91 -2.78 5.27
CA TRP A 118 -6.55 -4.07 4.71
C TRP A 118 -5.75 -4.93 5.69
N PHE A 119 -4.67 -4.40 6.27
CA PHE A 119 -3.72 -5.18 7.09
C PHE A 119 -4.17 -5.37 8.55
N LEU A 120 -4.95 -4.46 9.08
CA LEU A 120 -5.36 -4.49 10.49
C LEU A 120 -6.83 -4.92 10.68
N ASN A 121 -7.70 -4.69 9.69
CA ASN A 121 -9.12 -5.00 9.78
C ASN A 121 -9.57 -6.11 8.82
N GLY A 122 -8.70 -6.54 7.90
CA GLY A 122 -9.00 -7.63 6.96
C GLY A 122 -9.87 -7.22 5.77
N HIS A 123 -10.06 -5.93 5.52
CA HIS A 123 -10.82 -5.44 4.37
C HIS A 123 -9.87 -5.26 3.18
N GLU A 124 -9.97 -6.15 2.21
CA GLU A 124 -9.13 -6.11 1.00
C GLU A 124 -9.12 -4.72 0.36
N ALA A 125 -7.93 -4.21 0.04
CA ALA A 125 -7.80 -2.92 -0.63
C ALA A 125 -8.59 -2.88 -1.94
N GLY A 126 -9.44 -1.87 -2.11
CA GLY A 126 -10.36 -1.74 -3.23
C GLY A 126 -11.70 -2.45 -3.06
N SER A 127 -11.91 -3.23 -1.99
CA SER A 127 -13.23 -3.73 -1.63
C SER A 127 -14.16 -2.58 -1.22
N THR A 128 -15.45 -2.83 -1.24
CA THR A 128 -16.44 -1.82 -0.84
C THR A 128 -16.22 -1.38 0.61
N GLU A 129 -15.99 -2.32 1.52
CA GLU A 129 -15.73 -2.04 2.93
C GLU A 129 -14.47 -1.20 3.14
N ASN A 130 -13.40 -1.52 2.40
CA ASN A 130 -12.16 -0.77 2.44
C ASN A 130 -12.33 0.67 1.94
N LEU A 131 -13.01 0.86 0.80
CA LEU A 131 -13.25 2.19 0.25
C LEU A 131 -14.18 3.03 1.12
N ILE A 132 -15.23 2.43 1.70
CA ILE A 132 -16.11 3.12 2.67
C ILE A 132 -15.29 3.57 3.88
N HIS A 133 -14.41 2.72 4.40
CA HIS A 133 -13.52 3.10 5.49
C HIS A 133 -12.69 4.34 5.14
N CYS A 134 -12.12 4.39 3.93
CA CYS A 134 -11.32 5.52 3.47
C CYS A 134 -12.13 6.82 3.30
N CYS A 135 -13.42 6.71 2.93
CA CYS A 135 -14.29 7.88 2.74
C CYS A 135 -14.83 8.48 4.03
N ASN A 136 -14.85 7.72 5.12
CA ASN A 136 -15.45 8.14 6.41
C ASN A 136 -14.43 8.74 7.38
N ARG A 137 -13.25 9.13 6.91
CA ARG A 137 -12.15 9.67 7.74
C ARG A 137 -11.86 11.15 7.51
#